data_f50b7fae8b0b6179160b55553d4d34a3
#
_entry.id   f50b7fae8b0b6179160b55553d4d34a3
#
_cell.length_a   1.000
_cell.length_b   1.000
_cell.length_c   1.000
_cell.angle_alpha   90.00
_cell.angle_beta   90.00
_cell.angle_gamma   90.00
#
_symmetry.space_group_name_H-M   'P 1'
#
loop_
_entity.id
_entity.type
_entity.pdbx_description
1 polymer ?
#
loop_
_entity_poly.entity_id
_entity_poly.type
_entity_poly.pdbx_seq_one_letter_code
_entity_poly.pdbx_strand_id
1 'polypeptide(L)'
;MRLLRAILFSVLLFGSAASATAVQWPSNFVLHSGTESPDGRYGILVPPHDSESEDRGDCYLVDIPSHRVLGTLEAVDYFENQNHADLSAVWSADSVRCILTRGGRFGFDRILLLELHDQGFRQVNLGTTIQRALDAVVAKEAAKDHLDSAGPANAYMRFAKDNRIRFRAISNSNPKSLDEVPSYCGLFQGTYDPSMARWTVADARPITWEMFDPLSTAYENSGDEAIQYPSEQAKAEAYDRQLNDVYSAVRFILPKTEFEKVKAAQRVWLKERDAAPSLEDKNRRVLARVKALQDLLW
;
A
#
# COMPACT_ATOMS: atom_id res chain seq x y z
N MET A 1 -7.48 -8.62 73.67
CA MET A 1 -6.57 -7.79 72.88
C MET A 1 -5.51 -8.67 72.27
N ARG A 2 -5.62 -9.01 71.00
CA ARG A 2 -4.57 -9.75 70.23
C ARG A 2 -4.16 -8.84 69.06
N LEU A 3 -2.91 -8.35 69.10
CA LEU A 3 -2.28 -7.59 68.03
C LEU A 3 -1.88 -8.57 66.90
N LEU A 4 -2.48 -8.38 65.73
CA LEU A 4 -2.00 -8.98 64.48
C LEU A 4 -0.90 -8.05 63.89
N ARG A 5 0.33 -8.57 63.80
CA ARG A 5 1.42 -7.95 63.06
C ARG A 5 1.30 -8.37 61.61
N ALA A 6 1.00 -7.44 60.70
CA ALA A 6 1.07 -7.62 59.27
C ALA A 6 2.53 -7.44 58.83
N ILE A 7 3.13 -8.50 58.28
CA ILE A 7 4.45 -8.48 57.64
C ILE A 7 4.20 -8.13 56.17
N LEU A 8 4.63 -6.93 55.76
CA LEU A 8 4.68 -6.56 54.35
C LEU A 8 5.91 -7.17 53.71
N PHE A 9 5.72 -8.14 52.79
CA PHE A 9 6.78 -8.64 51.92
C PHE A 9 6.80 -7.74 50.66
N SER A 10 7.79 -6.85 50.57
CA SER A 10 8.11 -6.13 49.34
C SER A 10 8.94 -7.06 48.44
N VAL A 11 8.31 -7.61 47.40
CA VAL A 11 9.00 -8.32 46.34
C VAL A 11 9.56 -7.28 45.38
N LEU A 12 10.86 -7.03 45.47
CA LEU A 12 11.62 -6.29 44.46
C LEU A 12 11.80 -7.17 43.23
N LEU A 13 10.96 -7.01 42.23
CA LEU A 13 11.16 -7.55 40.90
C LEU A 13 12.29 -6.76 40.22
N PHE A 14 13.53 -7.28 40.30
CA PHE A 14 14.60 -6.87 39.40
C PHE A 14 14.28 -7.39 37.99
N GLY A 15 13.61 -6.62 37.20
CA GLY A 15 13.53 -6.85 35.77
C GLY A 15 14.92 -6.64 35.17
N SER A 16 15.59 -7.75 34.84
CA SER A 16 16.78 -7.72 33.99
C SER A 16 16.35 -7.19 32.63
N ALA A 17 16.61 -5.92 32.36
CA ALA A 17 16.61 -5.39 31.01
C ALA A 17 17.71 -6.14 30.24
N ALA A 18 17.34 -7.14 29.48
CA ALA A 18 18.22 -7.73 28.48
C ALA A 18 18.58 -6.59 27.52
N SER A 19 19.82 -6.09 27.61
CA SER A 19 20.38 -5.22 26.58
C SER A 19 20.38 -6.01 25.28
N ALA A 20 19.44 -5.74 24.41
CA ALA A 20 19.47 -6.25 23.04
C ALA A 20 20.80 -5.75 22.46
N THR A 21 21.74 -6.66 22.20
CA THR A 21 22.96 -6.38 21.48
C THR A 21 22.55 -5.74 20.16
N ALA A 22 22.96 -4.48 19.95
CA ALA A 22 22.67 -3.77 18.71
C ALA A 22 23.24 -4.60 17.55
N VAL A 23 22.35 -5.09 16.69
CA VAL A 23 22.78 -5.79 15.48
C VAL A 23 23.52 -4.80 14.61
N GLN A 24 24.77 -5.11 14.28
CA GLN A 24 25.57 -4.24 13.44
C GLN A 24 25.04 -4.28 12.01
N TRP A 25 25.07 -3.14 11.33
CA TRP A 25 24.71 -3.05 9.91
C TRP A 25 25.54 -4.04 9.09
N PRO A 26 24.93 -5.03 8.41
CA PRO A 26 25.67 -5.99 7.62
C PRO A 26 26.42 -5.30 6.48
N SER A 27 27.70 -5.53 6.35
CA SER A 27 28.59 -4.77 5.44
C SER A 27 28.29 -4.94 3.94
N ASN A 28 27.59 -6.01 3.60
CA ASN A 28 27.21 -6.35 2.20
C ASN A 28 25.75 -5.99 1.86
N PHE A 29 24.97 -5.50 2.85
CA PHE A 29 23.59 -5.09 2.59
C PHE A 29 23.51 -3.69 2.02
N VAL A 30 22.47 -3.44 1.24
CA VAL A 30 22.25 -2.15 0.59
C VAL A 30 20.96 -1.51 1.12
N LEU A 31 20.99 -0.17 1.22
CA LEU A 31 19.77 0.58 1.51
C LEU A 31 18.90 0.60 0.25
N HIS A 32 17.70 0.05 0.34
CA HIS A 32 16.79 -0.02 -0.81
C HIS A 32 16.23 1.37 -1.12
N SER A 33 16.52 1.83 -2.34
CA SER A 33 16.12 3.17 -2.81
C SER A 33 14.60 3.37 -2.75
N GLY A 34 14.18 4.54 -2.29
CA GLY A 34 12.76 4.90 -2.17
C GLY A 34 12.07 4.34 -0.93
N THR A 35 12.82 3.72 -0.01
CA THR A 35 12.28 3.27 1.29
C THR A 35 12.61 4.21 2.44
N GLU A 36 13.32 5.29 2.17
CA GLU A 36 13.73 6.26 3.18
C GLU A 36 12.51 7.04 3.72
N SER A 37 12.54 7.30 5.02
CA SER A 37 11.54 8.16 5.66
C SER A 37 11.67 9.62 5.21
N PRO A 38 10.61 10.44 5.30
CA PRO A 38 10.62 11.85 4.89
C PRO A 38 11.73 12.70 5.55
N ASP A 39 12.12 12.37 6.78
CA ASP A 39 13.22 13.02 7.52
C ASP A 39 14.61 12.43 7.19
N GLY A 40 14.69 11.41 6.33
CA GLY A 40 15.93 10.72 5.94
C GLY A 40 16.54 9.86 7.04
N ARG A 41 15.84 9.63 8.14
CA ARG A 41 16.39 8.92 9.30
C ARG A 41 16.27 7.40 9.19
N TYR A 42 15.20 6.89 8.62
CA TYR A 42 14.91 5.47 8.59
C TYR A 42 14.88 4.96 7.16
N GLY A 43 15.17 3.67 6.98
CA GLY A 43 15.11 3.02 5.68
C GLY A 43 15.17 1.50 5.82
N ILE A 44 15.08 0.81 4.70
CA ILE A 44 15.09 -0.65 4.65
C ILE A 44 16.40 -1.13 4.03
N LEU A 45 17.12 -1.98 4.77
CA LEU A 45 18.25 -2.74 4.24
C LEU A 45 17.78 -4.04 3.63
N VAL A 46 18.32 -4.33 2.47
CA VAL A 46 18.07 -5.58 1.76
C VAL A 46 19.38 -6.29 1.43
N PRO A 47 19.39 -7.62 1.31
CA PRO A 47 20.53 -8.36 0.79
C PRO A 47 20.89 -7.86 -0.61
N PRO A 48 22.17 -7.88 -1.01
CA PRO A 48 22.59 -7.57 -2.34
C PRO A 48 22.06 -8.63 -3.32
N HIS A 49 22.00 -8.26 -4.59
CA HIS A 49 21.74 -9.20 -5.65
C HIS A 49 22.91 -10.20 -5.73
N ASP A 50 22.70 -11.40 -5.25
CA ASP A 50 23.63 -12.52 -5.42
C ASP A 50 22.96 -13.60 -6.27
N SER A 51 23.50 -13.81 -7.46
CA SER A 51 22.98 -14.79 -8.40
C SER A 51 23.25 -16.24 -7.99
N GLU A 52 24.08 -16.48 -6.97
CA GLU A 52 24.54 -17.81 -6.59
C GLU A 52 23.99 -18.29 -5.24
N SER A 53 23.42 -17.42 -4.40
CA SER A 53 22.86 -17.83 -3.11
C SER A 53 21.35 -18.00 -3.18
N GLU A 54 20.87 -19.20 -2.86
CA GLU A 54 19.45 -19.46 -2.56
C GLU A 54 19.03 -18.92 -1.18
N ASP A 55 19.99 -18.48 -0.36
CA ASP A 55 19.77 -17.87 0.94
C ASP A 55 19.34 -16.41 0.75
N ARG A 56 18.06 -16.22 0.61
CA ARG A 56 17.40 -14.93 0.68
C ARG A 56 17.49 -14.46 2.12
N GLY A 57 18.38 -13.51 2.36
CA GLY A 57 18.58 -12.96 3.69
C GLY A 57 17.39 -12.16 4.20
N ASP A 58 17.32 -11.98 5.51
CA ASP A 58 16.33 -11.10 6.12
C ASP A 58 16.49 -9.65 5.68
N CYS A 59 15.39 -8.93 5.52
CA CYS A 59 15.42 -7.48 5.39
C CYS A 59 15.35 -6.81 6.77
N TYR A 60 15.94 -5.62 6.90
CA TYR A 60 16.02 -4.94 8.19
C TYR A 60 15.51 -3.50 8.09
N LEU A 61 14.80 -3.06 9.14
CA LEU A 61 14.57 -1.63 9.38
C LEU A 61 15.81 -1.05 10.07
N VAL A 62 16.29 0.10 9.61
CA VAL A 62 17.51 0.74 10.12
C VAL A 62 17.33 2.22 10.46
N ASP A 63 18.16 2.70 11.39
CA ASP A 63 18.42 4.10 11.64
C ASP A 63 19.67 4.47 10.85
N ILE A 64 19.49 5.23 9.77
CA ILE A 64 20.52 5.53 8.77
C ILE A 64 21.67 6.37 9.36
N PRO A 65 21.42 7.51 10.07
CA PRO A 65 22.51 8.33 10.60
C PRO A 65 23.40 7.61 11.63
N SER A 66 22.82 6.71 12.41
CA SER A 66 23.59 5.97 13.43
C SER A 66 24.14 4.64 12.95
N HIS A 67 23.89 4.25 11.69
CA HIS A 67 24.21 2.93 11.14
C HIS A 67 23.75 1.76 12.03
N ARG A 68 22.56 1.89 12.61
CA ARG A 68 22.00 0.90 13.55
C ARG A 68 20.86 0.13 12.94
N VAL A 69 20.91 -1.18 13.01
CA VAL A 69 19.77 -2.05 12.72
C VAL A 69 18.79 -1.97 13.88
N LEU A 70 17.52 -1.64 13.58
CA LEU A 70 16.44 -1.57 14.55
C LEU A 70 15.79 -2.94 14.77
N GLY A 71 15.79 -3.78 13.74
CA GLY A 71 15.33 -5.16 13.79
C GLY A 71 15.01 -5.75 12.43
N THR A 72 14.70 -7.05 12.43
CA THR A 72 14.34 -7.83 11.24
C THR A 72 12.88 -7.60 10.85
N LEU A 73 12.63 -7.54 9.55
CA LEU A 73 11.29 -7.45 8.98
C LEU A 73 10.69 -8.85 8.82
N GLU A 74 9.55 -9.10 9.46
CA GLU A 74 8.92 -10.41 9.52
C GLU A 74 8.41 -10.88 8.16
N ALA A 75 8.98 -11.98 7.66
CA ALA A 75 8.60 -12.61 6.40
C ALA A 75 8.64 -11.65 5.19
N VAL A 76 9.60 -10.74 5.18
CA VAL A 76 9.96 -9.94 4.00
C VAL A 76 11.17 -10.58 3.36
N ASP A 77 10.90 -11.35 2.32
CA ASP A 77 11.89 -12.07 1.53
C ASP A 77 12.11 -11.28 0.22
N TYR A 78 13.12 -10.42 0.22
CA TYR A 78 13.47 -9.56 -0.90
C TYR A 78 14.97 -9.32 -0.96
N PHE A 79 15.53 -9.24 -2.15
CA PHE A 79 16.90 -8.82 -2.39
C PHE A 79 16.95 -7.78 -3.52
N GLU A 80 18.03 -7.00 -3.58
CA GLU A 80 18.17 -5.93 -4.55
C GLU A 80 18.01 -6.43 -5.99
N ASN A 81 17.19 -5.72 -6.79
CA ASN A 81 16.89 -6.05 -8.19
C ASN A 81 16.25 -7.44 -8.40
N GLN A 82 15.53 -7.95 -7.42
CA GLN A 82 14.78 -9.20 -7.55
C GLN A 82 13.79 -9.12 -8.71
N ASN A 83 13.86 -10.09 -9.64
CA ASN A 83 12.96 -10.15 -10.78
C ASN A 83 11.52 -10.46 -10.34
N HIS A 84 10.56 -9.75 -10.89
CA HIS A 84 9.12 -9.91 -10.59
C HIS A 84 8.74 -9.70 -9.12
N ALA A 85 9.51 -8.93 -8.40
CA ALA A 85 9.20 -8.50 -7.04
C ALA A 85 9.57 -7.03 -6.88
N ASP A 86 8.87 -6.35 -5.97
CA ASP A 86 9.19 -4.99 -5.56
C ASP A 86 9.06 -4.87 -4.04
N LEU A 87 9.71 -3.85 -3.51
CA LEU A 87 9.62 -3.47 -2.13
C LEU A 87 9.36 -1.97 -2.08
N SER A 88 8.25 -1.58 -1.53
CA SER A 88 7.85 -0.16 -1.46
C SER A 88 7.48 0.24 -0.04
N ALA A 89 7.74 1.49 0.30
CA ALA A 89 7.47 2.06 1.60
C ALA A 89 6.64 3.34 1.48
N VAL A 90 5.55 3.40 2.23
CA VAL A 90 4.73 4.62 2.37
C VAL A 90 4.85 5.08 3.82
N TRP A 91 5.48 6.23 4.03
CA TRP A 91 5.69 6.78 5.35
C TRP A 91 4.60 7.78 5.76
N SER A 92 4.32 7.84 7.06
CA SER A 92 3.60 8.97 7.65
C SER A 92 4.46 10.24 7.59
N ALA A 93 3.82 11.40 7.54
CA ALA A 93 4.54 12.69 7.43
C ALA A 93 5.48 12.98 8.61
N ASP A 94 5.20 12.38 9.77
CA ASP A 94 6.02 12.48 10.99
C ASP A 94 7.13 11.42 11.08
N SER A 95 7.30 10.59 10.06
CA SER A 95 8.31 9.52 9.97
C SER A 95 8.22 8.44 11.08
N VAL A 96 7.13 8.37 11.85
CA VAL A 96 6.99 7.40 12.95
C VAL A 96 6.24 6.13 12.56
N ARG A 97 5.65 6.10 11.36
CA ARG A 97 4.98 4.91 10.82
C ARG A 97 5.35 4.71 9.36
N CYS A 98 5.50 3.45 9.00
CA CYS A 98 5.74 3.03 7.63
C CYS A 98 4.81 1.88 7.26
N ILE A 99 4.19 1.94 6.10
CA ILE A 99 3.54 0.79 5.49
C ILE A 99 4.52 0.25 4.47
N LEU A 100 5.04 -0.92 4.75
CA LEU A 100 5.94 -1.63 3.85
C LEU A 100 5.14 -2.66 3.07
N THR A 101 5.25 -2.61 1.74
CA THR A 101 4.64 -3.61 0.85
C THR A 101 5.74 -4.37 0.13
N ARG A 102 5.70 -5.68 0.26
CA ARG A 102 6.44 -6.59 -0.61
C ARG A 102 5.48 -7.06 -1.69
N GLY A 103 5.75 -6.65 -2.91
CA GLY A 103 5.02 -7.06 -4.10
C GLY A 103 5.60 -8.31 -4.72
N GLY A 104 4.75 -9.10 -5.35
CA GLY A 104 5.11 -10.21 -6.22
C GLY A 104 4.63 -9.93 -7.65
N ARG A 105 4.82 -10.91 -8.55
CA ARG A 105 4.50 -10.77 -9.97
C ARG A 105 3.06 -10.32 -10.26
N PHE A 106 2.10 -10.65 -9.39
CA PHE A 106 0.66 -10.48 -9.66
C PHE A 106 -0.06 -9.67 -8.59
N GLY A 107 0.65 -9.20 -7.55
CA GLY A 107 0.06 -8.44 -6.45
C GLY A 107 0.96 -8.47 -5.22
N PHE A 108 0.43 -8.06 -4.08
CA PHE A 108 1.21 -8.08 -2.85
C PHE A 108 1.31 -9.49 -2.25
N ASP A 109 2.48 -9.79 -1.70
CA ASP A 109 2.70 -10.97 -0.86
C ASP A 109 2.65 -10.61 0.63
N ARG A 110 3.07 -9.38 0.96
CA ARG A 110 3.11 -8.90 2.34
C ARG A 110 2.79 -7.40 2.41
N ILE A 111 2.01 -7.02 3.43
CA ILE A 111 1.80 -5.62 3.82
C ILE A 111 2.01 -5.54 5.32
N LEU A 112 3.04 -4.82 5.75
CA LEU A 112 3.37 -4.58 7.15
C LEU A 112 3.18 -3.13 7.51
N LEU A 113 2.56 -2.86 8.66
CA LEU A 113 2.68 -1.58 9.33
C LEU A 113 3.85 -1.68 10.31
N LEU A 114 4.81 -0.80 10.16
CA LEU A 114 5.93 -0.60 11.08
C LEU A 114 5.62 0.65 11.91
N GLU A 115 5.58 0.51 13.23
CA GLU A 115 5.37 1.63 14.17
C GLU A 115 6.63 1.79 15.01
N LEU A 116 7.31 2.91 14.82
CA LEU A 116 8.56 3.22 15.49
C LEU A 116 8.31 3.74 16.91
N HIS A 117 9.21 3.42 17.80
CA HIS A 117 9.28 3.90 19.16
C HIS A 117 10.75 3.98 19.62
N ASP A 118 11.01 4.55 20.78
CA ASP A 118 12.39 4.88 21.25
C ASP A 118 13.39 3.70 21.23
N GLN A 119 12.91 2.48 21.43
CA GLN A 119 13.77 1.30 21.55
C GLN A 119 13.74 0.35 20.34
N GLY A 120 12.98 0.71 19.28
CA GLY A 120 12.83 -0.14 18.10
C GLY A 120 11.54 0.14 17.35
N PHE A 121 10.84 -0.92 16.95
CA PHE A 121 9.57 -0.80 16.25
C PHE A 121 8.68 -2.03 16.49
N ARG A 122 7.38 -1.84 16.28
CA ARG A 122 6.38 -2.91 16.26
C ARG A 122 5.99 -3.20 14.82
N GLN A 123 5.73 -4.45 14.49
CA GLN A 123 5.22 -4.90 13.19
C GLN A 123 3.79 -5.40 13.31
N VAL A 124 2.93 -5.05 12.35
CA VAL A 124 1.57 -5.55 12.24
C VAL A 124 1.30 -5.99 10.80
N ASN A 125 0.95 -7.25 10.58
CA ASN A 125 0.58 -7.73 9.25
C ASN A 125 -0.85 -7.28 8.90
N LEU A 126 -0.98 -6.37 7.95
CA LEU A 126 -2.25 -5.84 7.47
C LEU A 126 -2.78 -6.60 6.25
N GLY A 127 -1.90 -7.21 5.46
CA GLY A 127 -2.27 -7.92 4.23
C GLY A 127 -3.24 -9.08 4.46
N THR A 128 -3.09 -9.80 5.56
CA THR A 128 -3.96 -10.95 5.89
C THR A 128 -5.45 -10.58 5.97
N THR A 129 -5.78 -9.42 6.53
CA THR A 129 -7.20 -8.99 6.61
C THR A 129 -7.76 -8.65 5.25
N ILE A 130 -6.98 -7.98 4.42
CA ILE A 130 -7.38 -7.60 3.05
C ILE A 130 -7.60 -8.86 2.23
N GLN A 131 -6.63 -9.79 2.24
CA GLN A 131 -6.71 -11.04 1.47
C GLN A 131 -7.93 -11.88 1.89
N ARG A 132 -8.15 -12.07 3.20
CA ARG A 132 -9.33 -12.82 3.68
C ARG A 132 -10.65 -12.20 3.26
N ALA A 133 -10.75 -10.88 3.25
CA ALA A 133 -11.97 -10.21 2.80
C ALA A 133 -12.22 -10.43 1.31
N LEU A 134 -11.18 -10.35 0.48
CA LEU A 134 -11.26 -10.61 -0.95
C LEU A 134 -11.55 -12.09 -1.24
N ASP A 135 -10.90 -13.02 -0.56
CA ASP A 135 -11.17 -14.46 -0.68
C ASP A 135 -12.63 -14.79 -0.36
N ALA A 136 -13.18 -14.22 0.70
CA ALA A 136 -14.58 -14.43 1.08
C ALA A 136 -15.56 -13.90 0.02
N VAL A 137 -15.23 -12.79 -0.64
CA VAL A 137 -16.01 -12.23 -1.75
C VAL A 137 -15.99 -13.17 -2.96
N VAL A 138 -14.79 -13.59 -3.38
CA VAL A 138 -14.61 -14.42 -4.56
C VAL A 138 -15.16 -15.82 -4.33
N ALA A 139 -14.90 -16.46 -3.20
CA ALA A 139 -15.41 -17.79 -2.88
C ALA A 139 -16.94 -17.86 -2.94
N LYS A 140 -17.64 -16.80 -2.53
CA LYS A 140 -19.09 -16.71 -2.62
C LYS A 140 -19.60 -16.72 -4.06
N GLU A 141 -18.95 -16.01 -4.96
CA GLU A 141 -19.33 -15.90 -6.38
C GLU A 141 -18.88 -17.13 -7.18
N ALA A 142 -17.72 -17.68 -6.85
CA ALA A 142 -17.02 -18.72 -7.60
C ALA A 142 -17.19 -20.14 -7.03
N ALA A 143 -18.10 -20.33 -6.08
CA ALA A 143 -18.32 -21.63 -5.43
C ALA A 143 -18.66 -22.77 -6.42
N LYS A 144 -19.32 -22.46 -7.51
CA LYS A 144 -19.63 -23.42 -8.61
C LYS A 144 -18.38 -23.88 -9.38
N ASP A 145 -17.34 -23.05 -9.39
CA ASP A 145 -16.09 -23.34 -10.12
C ASP A 145 -14.99 -23.83 -9.16
N HIS A 146 -15.35 -24.14 -7.91
CA HIS A 146 -14.46 -24.63 -6.85
C HIS A 146 -13.26 -23.72 -6.56
N LEU A 147 -13.43 -22.40 -6.74
CA LEU A 147 -12.43 -21.41 -6.40
C LEU A 147 -12.72 -20.86 -5.00
N ASP A 148 -11.74 -20.93 -4.14
CA ASP A 148 -11.78 -20.48 -2.75
C ASP A 148 -10.83 -19.29 -2.44
N SER A 149 -10.06 -18.88 -3.45
CA SER A 149 -9.10 -17.77 -3.36
C SER A 149 -9.40 -16.68 -4.38
N ALA A 150 -9.28 -15.44 -3.95
CA ALA A 150 -9.36 -14.27 -4.80
C ALA A 150 -8.15 -14.09 -5.73
N GLY A 151 -7.14 -14.96 -5.59
CA GLY A 151 -5.84 -14.74 -6.23
C GLY A 151 -5.07 -13.56 -5.62
N PRO A 152 -3.92 -13.22 -6.17
CA PRO A 152 -3.14 -12.09 -5.71
C PRO A 152 -3.90 -10.78 -5.85
N ALA A 153 -3.71 -9.87 -4.89
CA ALA A 153 -4.36 -8.58 -4.88
C ALA A 153 -3.35 -7.45 -5.07
N ASN A 154 -3.73 -6.42 -5.83
CA ASN A 154 -3.06 -5.13 -5.82
C ASN A 154 -3.65 -4.30 -4.69
N ALA A 155 -2.81 -3.79 -3.81
CA ALA A 155 -3.23 -2.98 -2.69
C ALA A 155 -2.58 -1.60 -2.75
N TYR A 156 -3.39 -0.60 -2.52
CA TYR A 156 -3.04 0.82 -2.53
C TYR A 156 -3.39 1.40 -1.17
N MET A 157 -2.53 2.25 -0.64
CA MET A 157 -2.69 2.75 0.71
C MET A 157 -2.17 4.16 0.89
N ARG A 158 -2.77 4.90 1.81
CA ARG A 158 -2.26 6.19 2.23
C ARG A 158 -2.63 6.52 3.67
N PHE A 159 -1.78 7.28 4.33
CA PHE A 159 -2.10 7.87 5.62
C PHE A 159 -3.14 8.99 5.44
N ALA A 160 -4.19 8.95 6.25
CA ALA A 160 -5.17 10.03 6.34
C ALA A 160 -4.70 11.08 7.37
N LYS A 161 -5.28 12.29 7.29
CA LYS A 161 -4.95 13.39 8.24
C LYS A 161 -5.22 13.06 9.71
N ASP A 162 -6.08 12.09 9.97
CA ASP A 162 -6.44 11.61 11.32
C ASP A 162 -5.57 10.42 11.78
N ASN A 163 -4.41 10.24 11.16
CA ASN A 163 -3.46 9.14 11.43
C ASN A 163 -3.98 7.73 11.17
N ARG A 164 -5.18 7.58 10.61
CA ARG A 164 -5.68 6.30 10.12
C ARG A 164 -5.07 5.98 8.76
N ILE A 165 -5.07 4.70 8.42
CA ILE A 165 -4.54 4.22 7.14
C ILE A 165 -5.72 3.76 6.30
N ARG A 166 -5.90 4.38 5.14
CA ARG A 166 -6.91 3.95 4.17
C ARG A 166 -6.32 2.96 3.20
N PHE A 167 -7.08 1.92 2.93
CA PHE A 167 -6.72 0.87 2.00
C PHE A 167 -7.76 0.73 0.90
N ARG A 168 -7.27 0.50 -0.31
CA ARG A 168 -8.02 0.07 -1.47
C ARG A 168 -7.30 -1.13 -2.04
N ALA A 169 -8.01 -2.23 -2.29
CA ALA A 169 -7.40 -3.37 -2.93
C ALA A 169 -8.36 -3.98 -3.95
N ILE A 170 -7.79 -4.51 -5.01
CA ILE A 170 -8.48 -5.25 -6.05
C ILE A 170 -7.76 -6.56 -6.32
N SER A 171 -8.50 -7.60 -6.58
CA SER A 171 -7.95 -8.92 -6.87
C SER A 171 -8.57 -9.53 -8.11
N ASN A 172 -7.84 -10.47 -8.71
CA ASN A 172 -8.31 -11.30 -9.80
C ASN A 172 -7.94 -12.76 -9.52
N SER A 173 -8.91 -13.65 -9.46
CA SER A 173 -8.72 -15.07 -9.17
C SER A 173 -7.93 -15.82 -10.25
N ASN A 174 -7.83 -15.26 -11.45
CA ASN A 174 -7.14 -15.89 -12.56
C ASN A 174 -6.26 -14.89 -13.34
N PRO A 175 -5.15 -14.43 -12.76
CA PRO A 175 -4.30 -13.42 -13.38
C PRO A 175 -3.61 -13.90 -14.67
N LYS A 176 -3.65 -15.21 -14.98
CA LYS A 176 -3.01 -15.79 -16.16
C LYS A 176 -3.97 -16.11 -17.30
N SER A 177 -5.24 -15.76 -17.20
CA SER A 177 -6.27 -16.08 -18.23
C SER A 177 -6.23 -17.56 -18.62
N LEU A 178 -6.48 -18.46 -17.69
CA LEU A 178 -6.73 -19.84 -18.03
C LEU A 178 -8.06 -19.85 -18.77
N ASP A 179 -8.05 -20.14 -20.06
CA ASP A 179 -9.20 -20.01 -20.97
C ASP A 179 -10.44 -20.82 -20.53
N GLU A 180 -10.25 -21.78 -19.64
CA GLU A 180 -11.29 -22.69 -19.17
C GLU A 180 -11.93 -22.26 -17.83
N VAL A 181 -11.36 -21.29 -17.10
CA VAL A 181 -11.86 -20.88 -15.79
C VAL A 181 -12.23 -19.39 -15.80
N PRO A 182 -13.48 -19.03 -15.47
CA PRO A 182 -13.87 -17.63 -15.36
C PRO A 182 -13.02 -16.86 -14.37
N SER A 183 -12.67 -15.62 -14.71
CA SER A 183 -11.99 -14.71 -13.79
C SER A 183 -13.01 -14.02 -12.87
N TYR A 184 -12.77 -14.12 -11.57
CA TYR A 184 -13.57 -13.45 -10.55
C TYR A 184 -12.75 -12.32 -9.95
N CYS A 185 -13.28 -11.12 -9.97
CA CYS A 185 -12.62 -9.94 -9.44
C CYS A 185 -13.27 -9.47 -8.14
N GLY A 186 -12.46 -9.05 -7.19
CA GLY A 186 -12.90 -8.53 -5.91
C GLY A 186 -12.39 -7.10 -5.67
N LEU A 187 -13.19 -6.31 -4.97
CA LEU A 187 -12.85 -5.00 -4.45
C LEU A 187 -12.87 -5.03 -2.93
N PHE A 188 -11.87 -4.40 -2.31
CA PHE A 188 -11.82 -4.13 -0.88
C PHE A 188 -11.58 -2.64 -0.65
N GLN A 189 -12.36 -2.06 0.27
CA GLN A 189 -12.15 -0.71 0.80
C GLN A 189 -12.21 -0.75 2.31
N GLY A 190 -11.15 -0.32 2.97
CA GLY A 190 -11.07 -0.36 4.42
C GLY A 190 -10.19 0.74 5.00
N THR A 191 -10.28 0.87 6.31
CA THR A 191 -9.48 1.80 7.11
C THR A 191 -8.95 1.04 8.32
N TYR A 192 -7.66 1.15 8.56
CA TYR A 192 -7.03 0.65 9.78
C TYR A 192 -6.74 1.81 10.72
N ASP A 193 -7.12 1.65 11.98
CA ASP A 193 -6.81 2.59 13.06
C ASP A 193 -5.66 2.00 13.90
N PRO A 194 -4.43 2.53 13.77
CA PRO A 194 -3.29 2.01 14.52
C PRO A 194 -3.43 2.18 16.03
N SER A 195 -4.09 3.27 16.49
CA SER A 195 -4.25 3.56 17.91
C SER A 195 -5.15 2.56 18.62
N MET A 196 -6.09 1.98 17.88
CA MET A 196 -7.06 0.99 18.39
C MET A 196 -6.74 -0.43 17.89
N ALA A 197 -5.70 -0.61 17.07
CA ALA A 197 -5.37 -1.84 16.36
C ALA A 197 -6.61 -2.46 15.66
N ARG A 198 -7.44 -1.64 15.01
CA ARG A 198 -8.75 -2.06 14.52
C ARG A 198 -9.00 -1.69 13.06
N TRP A 199 -9.56 -2.66 12.32
CA TRP A 199 -10.09 -2.46 11.00
C TRP A 199 -11.54 -1.98 11.01
N THR A 200 -11.86 -1.11 10.05
CA THR A 200 -13.22 -0.80 9.60
C THR A 200 -13.29 -1.09 8.12
N VAL A 201 -13.98 -2.16 7.74
CA VAL A 201 -14.22 -2.50 6.33
C VAL A 201 -15.45 -1.72 5.87
N ALA A 202 -15.25 -0.82 4.91
CA ALA A 202 -16.32 0.02 4.36
C ALA A 202 -17.05 -0.69 3.22
N ASP A 203 -16.30 -1.43 2.38
CA ASP A 203 -16.85 -2.19 1.26
C ASP A 203 -15.96 -3.40 0.97
N ALA A 204 -16.60 -4.54 0.71
CA ALA A 204 -15.95 -5.73 0.17
C ALA A 204 -16.97 -6.43 -0.73
N ARG A 205 -16.76 -6.41 -2.04
CA ARG A 205 -17.74 -6.89 -3.01
C ARG A 205 -17.09 -7.39 -4.30
N PRO A 206 -17.79 -8.26 -5.05
CA PRO A 206 -17.36 -8.62 -6.39
C PRO A 206 -17.43 -7.39 -7.31
N ILE A 207 -16.55 -7.35 -8.30
CA ILE A 207 -16.55 -6.38 -9.39
C ILE A 207 -16.44 -7.10 -10.71
N THR A 208 -16.82 -6.43 -11.80
CA THR A 208 -16.64 -6.99 -13.14
C THR A 208 -15.23 -6.74 -13.66
N TRP A 209 -14.82 -7.51 -14.65
CA TRP A 209 -13.51 -7.34 -15.30
C TRP A 209 -13.33 -5.94 -15.88
N GLU A 210 -14.38 -5.36 -16.47
CA GLU A 210 -14.35 -4.03 -17.04
C GLU A 210 -14.09 -2.92 -15.99
N MET A 211 -14.29 -3.23 -14.70
CA MET A 211 -14.00 -2.30 -13.60
C MET A 211 -12.57 -2.45 -13.09
N PHE A 212 -11.90 -3.58 -13.35
CA PHE A 212 -10.60 -3.90 -12.77
C PHE A 212 -9.52 -2.90 -13.23
N ASP A 213 -9.29 -2.77 -14.55
CA ASP A 213 -8.25 -1.89 -15.07
C ASP A 213 -8.47 -0.41 -14.71
N PRO A 214 -9.70 0.16 -14.89
CA PRO A 214 -9.96 1.53 -14.44
C PRO A 214 -9.71 1.76 -12.96
N LEU A 215 -10.04 0.79 -12.09
CA LEU A 215 -9.81 0.91 -10.66
C LEU A 215 -8.31 0.80 -10.33
N SER A 216 -7.57 -0.11 -11.00
CA SER A 216 -6.12 -0.20 -10.85
C SER A 216 -5.47 1.14 -11.13
N THR A 217 -5.71 1.70 -12.33
CA THR A 217 -5.18 3.01 -12.74
C THR A 217 -5.57 4.13 -11.77
N ALA A 218 -6.82 4.09 -11.25
CA ALA A 218 -7.32 5.15 -10.37
C ALA A 218 -6.72 5.10 -8.96
N TYR A 219 -6.34 3.93 -8.48
CA TYR A 219 -5.73 3.77 -7.16
C TYR A 219 -4.22 3.93 -7.17
N GLU A 220 -3.59 3.66 -8.29
CA GLU A 220 -2.17 3.94 -8.46
C GLU A 220 -1.93 5.44 -8.21
N ASN A 221 -1.05 5.73 -7.25
CA ASN A 221 -0.52 7.09 -7.14
C ASN A 221 0.45 7.26 -8.30
N SER A 222 -0.07 7.69 -9.44
CA SER A 222 0.77 8.02 -10.56
C SER A 222 1.64 9.21 -10.17
N GLY A 223 2.81 8.90 -9.65
CA GLY A 223 3.90 9.84 -9.53
C GLY A 223 4.44 10.17 -10.93
N ASP A 224 3.56 10.68 -11.78
CA ASP A 224 3.82 10.97 -13.20
C ASP A 224 4.96 11.96 -13.44
N GLU A 225 5.47 12.58 -12.40
CA GLU A 225 6.63 13.49 -12.50
C GLU A 225 7.90 12.75 -12.94
N ALA A 226 7.96 11.43 -12.77
CA ALA A 226 9.13 10.62 -13.17
C ALA A 226 9.03 10.06 -14.60
N ILE A 227 7.84 10.04 -15.22
CA ILE A 227 7.67 9.51 -16.58
C ILE A 227 8.10 10.55 -17.61
N GLN A 228 9.17 10.22 -18.36
CA GLN A 228 9.60 11.03 -19.49
C GLN A 228 8.79 10.65 -20.74
N TYR A 229 8.00 11.60 -21.24
CA TYR A 229 7.26 11.43 -22.48
C TYR A 229 8.08 11.98 -23.65
N PRO A 230 8.05 11.32 -24.84
CA PRO A 230 8.84 11.76 -26.00
C PRO A 230 8.36 13.11 -26.57
N SER A 231 7.12 13.54 -26.28
CA SER A 231 6.57 14.82 -26.71
C SER A 231 5.38 15.22 -25.85
N GLU A 232 5.00 16.50 -25.86
CA GLU A 232 3.78 16.99 -25.23
C GLU A 232 2.50 16.34 -25.80
N GLN A 233 2.52 15.93 -27.06
CA GLN A 233 1.41 15.19 -27.66
C GLN A 233 1.28 13.78 -27.07
N ALA A 234 2.37 13.03 -26.94
CA ALA A 234 2.38 11.70 -26.31
C ALA A 234 1.93 11.79 -24.83
N LYS A 235 2.36 12.83 -24.13
CA LYS A 235 1.93 13.13 -22.77
C LYS A 235 0.43 13.41 -22.69
N ALA A 236 -0.11 14.20 -23.63
CA ALA A 236 -1.54 14.48 -23.70
C ALA A 236 -2.38 13.21 -23.88
N GLU A 237 -1.95 12.33 -24.77
CA GLU A 237 -2.63 11.05 -25.01
C GLU A 237 -2.61 10.13 -23.79
N ALA A 238 -1.48 10.08 -23.07
CA ALA A 238 -1.36 9.31 -21.82
C ALA A 238 -2.29 9.88 -20.74
N TYR A 239 -2.30 11.18 -20.54
CA TYR A 239 -3.14 11.82 -19.54
C TYR A 239 -4.64 11.74 -19.87
N ASP A 240 -5.03 11.80 -21.14
CA ASP A 240 -6.44 11.64 -21.55
C ASP A 240 -6.90 10.17 -21.29
N ARG A 241 -6.04 9.17 -21.52
CA ARG A 241 -6.36 7.77 -21.13
C ARG A 241 -6.54 7.64 -19.63
N GLN A 242 -5.58 8.11 -18.86
CA GLN A 242 -5.64 8.09 -17.40
C GLN A 242 -6.88 8.81 -16.86
N LEU A 243 -7.23 9.98 -17.41
CA LEU A 243 -8.44 10.69 -17.04
C LEU A 243 -9.71 9.87 -17.27
N ASN A 244 -9.80 9.15 -18.40
CA ASN A 244 -10.94 8.31 -18.73
C ASN A 244 -11.05 7.12 -17.77
N ASP A 245 -9.94 6.48 -17.43
CA ASP A 245 -9.89 5.35 -16.49
C ASP A 245 -10.31 5.81 -15.09
N VAL A 246 -9.72 6.89 -14.58
CA VAL A 246 -10.09 7.46 -13.27
C VAL A 246 -11.55 7.92 -13.23
N TYR A 247 -12.05 8.55 -14.29
CA TYR A 247 -13.45 8.93 -14.36
C TYR A 247 -14.39 7.72 -14.37
N SER A 248 -14.01 6.65 -15.05
CA SER A 248 -14.74 5.38 -15.05
C SER A 248 -14.75 4.74 -13.67
N ALA A 249 -13.60 4.71 -12.99
CA ALA A 249 -13.49 4.23 -11.61
C ALA A 249 -14.40 5.01 -10.66
N VAL A 250 -14.41 6.34 -10.75
CA VAL A 250 -15.29 7.20 -9.94
C VAL A 250 -16.78 6.86 -10.20
N ARG A 251 -17.15 6.60 -11.46
CA ARG A 251 -18.50 6.16 -11.81
C ARG A 251 -18.89 4.83 -11.17
N PHE A 252 -17.95 3.89 -11.06
CA PHE A 252 -18.20 2.57 -10.48
C PHE A 252 -18.30 2.60 -8.95
N ILE A 253 -17.55 3.49 -8.32
CA ILE A 253 -17.43 3.53 -6.85
C ILE A 253 -18.46 4.45 -6.21
N LEU A 254 -18.72 5.63 -6.78
CA LEU A 254 -19.59 6.59 -6.15
C LEU A 254 -21.08 6.23 -6.29
N PRO A 255 -21.90 6.54 -5.28
CA PRO A 255 -23.35 6.52 -5.40
C PRO A 255 -23.81 7.38 -6.59
N LYS A 256 -24.87 6.96 -7.28
CA LYS A 256 -25.39 7.63 -8.48
C LYS A 256 -25.57 9.13 -8.29
N THR A 257 -26.10 9.53 -7.14
CA THR A 257 -26.35 10.96 -6.82
C THR A 257 -25.07 11.77 -6.73
N GLU A 258 -24.02 11.21 -6.15
CA GLU A 258 -22.71 11.86 -6.05
C GLU A 258 -22.01 11.88 -7.42
N PHE A 259 -22.11 10.81 -8.19
CA PHE A 259 -21.56 10.77 -9.53
C PHE A 259 -22.21 11.80 -10.48
N GLU A 260 -23.51 12.06 -10.39
CA GLU A 260 -24.16 13.11 -11.22
C GLU A 260 -23.58 14.51 -10.92
N LYS A 261 -23.17 14.80 -9.68
CA LYS A 261 -22.44 16.03 -9.34
C LYS A 261 -21.06 16.08 -10.03
N VAL A 262 -20.31 14.97 -9.97
CA VAL A 262 -19.02 14.84 -10.64
C VAL A 262 -19.17 15.05 -12.15
N LYS A 263 -20.18 14.44 -12.75
CA LYS A 263 -20.47 14.54 -14.18
C LYS A 263 -20.82 15.96 -14.60
N ALA A 264 -21.60 16.69 -13.81
CA ALA A 264 -21.90 18.11 -14.05
C ALA A 264 -20.61 18.95 -13.98
N ALA A 265 -19.79 18.76 -12.95
CA ALA A 265 -18.52 19.46 -12.81
C ALA A 265 -17.54 19.11 -13.95
N GLN A 266 -17.53 17.87 -14.43
CA GLN A 266 -16.69 17.44 -15.56
C GLN A 266 -17.03 18.17 -16.85
N ARG A 267 -18.33 18.41 -17.12
CA ARG A 267 -18.76 19.16 -18.31
C ARG A 267 -18.30 20.63 -18.29
N VAL A 268 -18.28 21.26 -17.13
CA VAL A 268 -17.76 22.63 -16.97
C VAL A 268 -16.26 22.62 -17.19
N TRP A 269 -15.56 21.73 -16.52
CA TRP A 269 -14.12 21.60 -16.62
C TRP A 269 -13.62 21.30 -18.04
N LEU A 270 -14.35 20.50 -18.85
CA LEU A 270 -13.99 20.23 -20.24
C LEU A 270 -13.92 21.52 -21.06
N LYS A 271 -14.85 22.45 -20.85
CA LYS A 271 -14.82 23.77 -21.53
C LYS A 271 -13.62 24.60 -21.11
N GLU A 272 -13.29 24.59 -19.83
CA GLU A 272 -12.10 25.26 -19.28
C GLU A 272 -10.81 24.66 -19.83
N ARG A 273 -10.72 23.32 -19.89
CA ARG A 273 -9.60 22.61 -20.48
C ARG A 273 -9.38 23.01 -21.95
N ASP A 274 -10.45 23.01 -22.75
CA ASP A 274 -10.37 23.27 -24.17
C ASP A 274 -10.08 24.76 -24.48
N ALA A 275 -10.30 25.66 -23.53
CA ALA A 275 -9.89 27.04 -23.57
C ALA A 275 -8.44 27.31 -23.13
N ALA A 276 -7.64 26.24 -22.83
CA ALA A 276 -6.25 26.41 -22.46
C ALA A 276 -5.43 27.03 -23.62
N PRO A 277 -4.49 27.95 -23.32
CA PRO A 277 -3.77 28.69 -24.37
C PRO A 277 -2.70 27.85 -25.06
N SER A 278 -2.26 26.75 -24.43
CA SER A 278 -1.23 25.85 -24.97
C SER A 278 -1.54 24.39 -24.65
N LEU A 279 -0.87 23.47 -25.35
CA LEU A 279 -0.95 22.03 -25.06
C LEU A 279 -0.38 21.71 -23.69
N GLU A 280 0.70 22.38 -23.28
CA GLU A 280 1.29 22.22 -21.94
C GLU A 280 0.32 22.63 -20.83
N ASP A 281 -0.38 23.79 -20.99
CA ASP A 281 -1.40 24.22 -20.05
C ASP A 281 -2.57 23.24 -19.99
N LYS A 282 -2.98 22.71 -21.15
CA LYS A 282 -3.99 21.66 -21.21
C LYS A 282 -3.56 20.42 -20.45
N ASN A 283 -2.36 19.92 -20.65
CA ASN A 283 -1.81 18.76 -19.97
C ASN A 283 -1.77 18.96 -18.44
N ARG A 284 -1.32 20.13 -17.98
CA ARG A 284 -1.33 20.50 -16.55
C ARG A 284 -2.73 20.47 -15.95
N ARG A 285 -3.74 20.96 -16.67
CA ARG A 285 -5.15 20.92 -16.22
C ARG A 285 -5.68 19.49 -16.18
N VAL A 286 -5.33 18.65 -17.16
CA VAL A 286 -5.74 17.23 -17.16
C VAL A 286 -5.15 16.50 -15.96
N LEU A 287 -3.86 16.63 -15.69
CA LEU A 287 -3.23 16.00 -14.54
C LEU A 287 -3.83 16.47 -13.21
N ALA A 288 -4.08 17.76 -13.05
CA ALA A 288 -4.75 18.28 -11.86
C ALA A 288 -6.17 17.70 -11.69
N ARG A 289 -6.88 17.50 -12.80
CA ARG A 289 -8.22 16.87 -12.76
C ARG A 289 -8.16 15.40 -12.42
N VAL A 290 -7.20 14.65 -12.95
CA VAL A 290 -6.94 13.26 -12.58
C VAL A 290 -6.75 13.14 -11.07
N LYS A 291 -5.85 13.93 -10.49
CA LYS A 291 -5.61 13.95 -9.03
C LYS A 291 -6.87 14.27 -8.22
N ALA A 292 -7.65 15.27 -8.66
CA ALA A 292 -8.90 15.63 -7.99
C ALA A 292 -9.97 14.53 -8.05
N LEU A 293 -10.03 13.78 -9.14
CA LEU A 293 -10.94 12.62 -9.26
C LEU A 293 -10.45 11.43 -8.44
N GLN A 294 -9.15 11.16 -8.43
CA GLN A 294 -8.55 10.13 -7.58
C GLN A 294 -8.85 10.38 -6.10
N ASP A 295 -8.80 11.65 -5.65
CA ASP A 295 -9.12 11.99 -4.26
C ASP A 295 -10.56 11.66 -3.83
N LEU A 296 -11.49 11.59 -4.77
CA LEU A 296 -12.87 11.16 -4.49
C LEU A 296 -12.98 9.67 -4.14
N LEU A 297 -11.98 8.88 -4.51
CA LEU A 297 -11.94 7.44 -4.28
C LEU A 297 -11.30 7.06 -2.94
N TRP A 298 -10.70 8.05 -2.26
CA TRP A 298 -10.02 7.87 -0.98
C TRP A 298 -10.79 8.49 0.17
#